data_cec5e8eb3f8ab0581fa333e7bd21f31d
#
_entry.id   cec5e8eb3f8ab0581fa333e7bd21f31d
#
_cell.length_a   1.000
_cell.length_b   1.000
_cell.length_c   1.000
_cell.angle_alpha   90.00
_cell.angle_beta   90.00
_cell.angle_gamma   90.00
#
_symmetry.space_group_name_H-M   'P 1'
#
loop_
_entity.id
_entity.type
_entity.pdbx_description
1 polymer ?
#
loop_
_entity_poly.entity_id
_entity_poly.type
_entity_poly.pdbx_seq_one_letter_code
_entity_poly.pdbx_strand_id
1 'polypeptide(L)'
;LYPEYSKAAEEYMASKKYYAYNCFVMSKELFNRFCTFEFGVLFEFIKRFDLSKYQGTKMRTPGYMSEVLYGIFIYWVLKQRKYKVKENQLVFFRETNAAKCKVTPVKTAATPKKPQKVESVLKKIMRNTFPAYRVALRNEERLGALVASVNDLQKKSTEHSVLLARTVKVCQSAAPKSVQAAVAKSPIIATSLRKDIWDAKTLTSNINLNIACLANEIHETHKKSFGEFRNINTGRDVVVMASGPSMRYYKPIPGAVHIGMNASFFNPDVDIEFYFTTDYESRAPWFEKLKEYDFVKFFGQYSTGEYRDKFQVSEKIIRENNGRRFFQAAPSEDIHINIEFYPLMAFYSIAFQAIHFALFTNAKRIYLVGCDCTNAGYFDGSKQRLSDLVAKTSVPHWLDGYQKVKAFVERFYPDTEIISVNPMGLRGLYSDVYTDDFIADHPEIDSSKVTRLNSTQEEK
;
A
#
# COMPACT_ATOMS: atom_id res chain seq x y z
N LEU A 1 35.72 -0.79 -6.66
CA LEU A 1 34.40 -0.23 -7.01
C LEU A 1 34.35 1.28 -6.79
N TYR A 2 34.84 1.77 -5.64
CA TYR A 2 34.75 3.15 -5.20
C TYR A 2 36.08 3.61 -4.62
N PRO A 3 37.11 3.87 -5.44
CA PRO A 3 38.48 4.18 -5.00
C PRO A 3 38.56 5.44 -4.13
N GLU A 4 37.63 6.38 -4.30
CA GLU A 4 37.54 7.59 -3.50
C GLU A 4 37.29 7.36 -2.00
N TYR A 5 36.77 6.19 -1.62
CA TYR A 5 36.55 5.81 -0.22
C TYR A 5 37.64 4.88 0.34
N SER A 6 38.56 4.36 -0.50
CA SER A 6 39.58 3.37 -0.06
C SER A 6 40.43 3.84 1.11
N LYS A 7 40.98 5.04 1.02
CA LYS A 7 41.79 5.61 2.11
C LYS A 7 40.97 5.83 3.39
N ALA A 8 39.70 6.27 3.25
CA ALA A 8 38.84 6.46 4.40
C ALA A 8 38.46 5.11 5.03
N ALA A 9 38.30 4.05 4.25
CA ALA A 9 38.06 2.70 4.73
C ALA A 9 39.24 2.17 5.54
N GLU A 10 40.48 2.28 5.02
CA GLU A 10 41.69 1.85 5.72
C GLU A 10 41.85 2.59 7.07
N GLU A 11 41.73 3.90 7.06
CA GLU A 11 41.87 4.75 8.25
C GLU A 11 40.73 4.46 9.27
N TYR A 12 39.50 4.30 8.80
CA TYR A 12 38.36 4.00 9.67
C TYR A 12 38.49 2.62 10.33
N MET A 13 38.87 1.60 9.57
CA MET A 13 39.08 0.26 10.10
C MET A 13 40.25 0.17 11.08
N ALA A 14 41.26 1.01 10.94
CA ALA A 14 42.38 1.14 11.88
C ALA A 14 42.01 2.02 13.10
N SER A 15 40.93 2.76 13.06
CA SER A 15 40.52 3.66 14.15
C SER A 15 39.87 2.91 15.32
N LYS A 16 39.86 3.55 16.49
CA LYS A 16 39.13 3.06 17.68
C LYS A 16 37.69 3.60 17.72
N LYS A 17 37.27 4.37 16.72
CA LYS A 17 35.90 4.92 16.63
C LYS A 17 35.03 3.99 15.80
N TYR A 18 33.85 3.71 16.30
CA TYR A 18 32.83 2.94 15.61
C TYR A 18 31.52 3.73 15.59
N TYR A 19 31.01 4.01 14.39
CA TYR A 19 29.69 4.61 14.21
C TYR A 19 28.69 3.49 14.05
N ALA A 20 28.09 3.11 15.20
CA ALA A 20 27.07 2.06 15.23
C ALA A 20 25.73 2.60 14.76
N TYR A 21 24.91 1.67 14.26
CA TYR A 21 23.51 1.88 13.92
C TYR A 21 23.27 2.91 12.82
N ASN A 22 22.73 2.52 11.72
CA ASN A 22 22.39 3.36 10.55
C ASN A 22 21.33 4.44 10.87
N CYS A 23 21.54 5.23 11.94
CA CYS A 23 20.67 6.28 12.40
C CYS A 23 21.26 7.63 12.05
N PHE A 24 20.78 8.26 11.00
CA PHE A 24 21.30 9.51 10.51
C PHE A 24 20.23 10.44 9.93
N VAL A 25 20.54 11.72 9.90
CA VAL A 25 19.83 12.74 9.11
C VAL A 25 20.87 13.45 8.29
N MET A 26 20.73 13.42 6.96
CA MET A 26 21.66 14.08 6.04
C MET A 26 20.92 14.72 4.87
N SER A 27 21.61 15.56 4.09
CA SER A 27 21.03 16.15 2.89
C SER A 27 20.73 15.08 1.84
N LYS A 28 19.76 15.34 0.94
CA LYS A 28 19.41 14.41 -0.15
C LYS A 28 20.64 14.06 -1.02
N GLU A 29 21.51 15.03 -1.28
CA GLU A 29 22.74 14.80 -2.06
C GLU A 29 23.67 13.80 -1.38
N LEU A 30 23.96 13.99 -0.10
CA LEU A 30 24.78 13.06 0.69
C LEU A 30 24.12 11.69 0.82
N PHE A 31 22.82 11.65 1.03
CA PHE A 31 22.06 10.41 1.10
C PHE A 31 22.15 9.61 -0.19
N ASN A 32 21.91 10.24 -1.34
CA ASN A 32 22.02 9.57 -2.63
C ASN A 32 23.44 9.04 -2.86
N ARG A 33 24.47 9.83 -2.51
CA ARG A 33 25.87 9.42 -2.62
C ARG A 33 26.19 8.25 -1.70
N PHE A 34 25.69 8.27 -0.48
CA PHE A 34 25.81 7.16 0.46
C PHE A 34 25.15 5.89 -0.07
N CYS A 35 23.90 5.96 -0.52
CA CYS A 35 23.17 4.82 -1.08
C CYS A 35 23.89 4.24 -2.31
N THR A 36 24.42 5.08 -3.20
CA THR A 36 25.18 4.61 -4.36
C THR A 36 26.40 3.80 -3.93
N PHE A 37 27.15 4.30 -2.96
CA PHE A 37 28.33 3.61 -2.41
C PHE A 37 27.92 2.32 -1.68
N GLU A 38 27.02 2.41 -0.71
CA GLU A 38 26.61 1.31 0.14
C GLU A 38 26.03 0.15 -0.68
N PHE A 39 24.97 0.43 -1.46
CA PHE A 39 24.32 -0.61 -2.24
C PHE A 39 25.18 -1.16 -3.37
N GLY A 40 26.03 -0.34 -3.96
CA GLY A 40 26.99 -0.83 -4.96
C GLY A 40 27.98 -1.85 -4.40
N VAL A 41 28.46 -1.64 -3.17
CA VAL A 41 29.32 -2.62 -2.47
C VAL A 41 28.54 -3.84 -2.02
N LEU A 42 27.35 -3.66 -1.42
CA LEU A 42 26.53 -4.76 -0.92
C LEU A 42 26.04 -5.69 -2.03
N PHE A 43 25.60 -5.13 -3.16
CA PHE A 43 25.15 -5.96 -4.28
C PHE A 43 26.28 -6.74 -4.93
N GLU A 44 27.48 -6.14 -5.01
CA GLU A 44 28.64 -6.87 -5.51
C GLU A 44 29.10 -7.97 -4.54
N PHE A 45 28.97 -7.73 -3.22
CA PHE A 45 29.21 -8.76 -2.21
C PHE A 45 28.23 -9.92 -2.35
N ILE A 46 26.93 -9.64 -2.48
CA ILE A 46 25.89 -10.68 -2.63
C ILE A 46 26.09 -11.50 -3.91
N LYS A 47 26.59 -10.89 -5.00
CA LYS A 47 26.89 -11.62 -6.22
C LYS A 47 28.05 -12.62 -6.05
N ARG A 48 29.04 -12.27 -5.22
CA ARG A 48 30.25 -13.10 -5.02
C ARG A 48 30.09 -14.14 -3.93
N PHE A 49 29.21 -13.93 -2.99
CA PHE A 49 28.99 -14.80 -1.83
C PHE A 49 27.58 -15.34 -1.81
N ASP A 50 27.46 -16.66 -1.93
CA ASP A 50 26.18 -17.37 -1.83
C ASP A 50 25.70 -17.42 -0.37
N LEU A 51 24.84 -16.47 -0.01
CA LEU A 51 24.29 -16.35 1.33
C LEU A 51 23.27 -17.46 1.66
N SER A 52 22.75 -18.18 0.66
CA SER A 52 21.79 -19.28 0.88
C SER A 52 22.37 -20.44 1.69
N LYS A 53 23.71 -20.57 1.69
CA LYS A 53 24.45 -21.58 2.46
C LYS A 53 24.58 -21.28 3.95
N TYR A 54 24.12 -20.11 4.40
CA TYR A 54 24.25 -19.67 5.77
C TYR A 54 22.89 -19.64 6.48
N GLN A 55 22.89 -19.85 7.79
CA GLN A 55 21.69 -19.84 8.63
C GLN A 55 21.85 -18.88 9.82
N GLY A 56 20.70 -18.44 10.39
CA GLY A 56 20.66 -17.59 11.57
C GLY A 56 21.32 -16.24 11.38
N THR A 57 22.16 -15.82 12.31
CA THR A 57 22.79 -14.48 12.31
C THR A 57 23.73 -14.23 11.14
N LYS A 58 24.26 -15.29 10.50
CA LYS A 58 25.15 -15.17 9.35
C LYS A 58 24.44 -14.67 8.09
N MET A 59 23.12 -14.89 7.96
CA MET A 59 22.31 -14.30 6.89
C MET A 59 22.21 -12.76 7.00
N ARG A 60 22.47 -12.20 8.18
CA ARG A 60 22.48 -10.75 8.43
C ARG A 60 23.80 -10.07 8.08
N THR A 61 24.77 -10.80 7.53
CA THR A 61 26.08 -10.25 7.14
C THR A 61 25.97 -8.97 6.29
N PRO A 62 25.08 -8.87 5.26
CA PRO A 62 24.92 -7.61 4.54
C PRO A 62 24.50 -6.44 5.43
N GLY A 63 23.64 -6.67 6.44
CA GLY A 63 23.25 -5.64 7.40
C GLY A 63 24.41 -5.15 8.28
N TYR A 64 25.27 -6.06 8.75
CA TYR A 64 26.48 -5.66 9.49
C TYR A 64 27.48 -4.95 8.60
N MET A 65 27.61 -5.38 7.34
CA MET A 65 28.44 -4.67 6.35
C MET A 65 27.91 -3.25 6.09
N SER A 66 26.58 -3.07 6.01
CA SER A 66 25.95 -1.77 5.88
C SER A 66 26.36 -0.80 6.99
N GLU A 67 26.40 -1.24 8.25
CA GLU A 67 26.85 -0.42 9.39
C GLU A 67 28.35 -0.01 9.24
N VAL A 68 29.19 -0.92 8.75
CA VAL A 68 30.59 -0.61 8.50
C VAL A 68 30.74 0.38 7.33
N LEU A 69 30.02 0.17 6.24
CA LEU A 69 30.03 1.06 5.07
C LEU A 69 29.51 2.46 5.42
N TYR A 70 28.46 2.53 6.25
CA TYR A 70 28.01 3.79 6.82
C TYR A 70 29.13 4.49 7.60
N GLY A 71 29.82 3.77 8.48
CA GLY A 71 30.95 4.31 9.25
C GLY A 71 32.08 4.85 8.37
N ILE A 72 32.45 4.11 7.31
CA ILE A 72 33.43 4.54 6.31
C ILE A 72 32.98 5.83 5.61
N PHE A 73 31.71 5.88 5.18
CA PHE A 73 31.14 7.04 4.51
C PHE A 73 31.16 8.29 5.41
N ILE A 74 30.73 8.16 6.67
CA ILE A 74 30.74 9.27 7.63
C ILE A 74 32.17 9.73 7.92
N TYR A 75 33.10 8.78 8.07
CA TYR A 75 34.53 9.11 8.25
C TYR A 75 35.06 9.91 7.05
N TRP A 76 34.71 9.50 5.82
CA TRP A 76 35.05 10.24 4.61
C TRP A 76 34.43 11.65 4.59
N VAL A 77 33.14 11.80 4.96
CA VAL A 77 32.44 13.08 5.05
C VAL A 77 33.14 14.03 6.02
N LEU A 78 33.54 13.52 7.20
CA LEU A 78 34.27 14.29 8.20
C LEU A 78 35.62 14.78 7.70
N LYS A 79 36.35 13.95 6.94
CA LYS A 79 37.66 14.32 6.34
C LYS A 79 37.55 15.43 5.27
N GLN A 80 36.40 15.50 4.59
CA GLN A 80 36.20 16.57 3.58
C GLN A 80 36.11 17.97 4.21
N ARG A 81 35.83 18.11 5.50
CA ARG A 81 35.62 19.38 6.21
C ARG A 81 34.65 20.36 5.53
N LYS A 82 33.87 19.86 4.57
CA LYS A 82 32.87 20.63 3.79
C LYS A 82 31.50 20.68 4.51
N TYR A 83 31.24 19.71 5.35
CA TYR A 83 29.92 19.53 5.98
C TYR A 83 29.99 19.75 7.49
N LYS A 84 28.95 20.37 8.06
CA LYS A 84 28.77 20.46 9.51
C LYS A 84 28.14 19.16 9.99
N VAL A 85 28.87 18.39 10.77
CA VAL A 85 28.43 17.13 11.36
C VAL A 85 28.18 17.32 12.84
N LYS A 86 27.04 16.85 13.33
CA LYS A 86 26.69 16.79 14.74
C LYS A 86 26.44 15.35 15.15
N GLU A 87 27.21 14.87 16.09
CA GLU A 87 27.02 13.56 16.70
C GLU A 87 26.04 13.69 17.88
N ASN A 88 25.05 12.80 17.96
CA ASN A 88 24.15 12.69 19.08
C ASN A 88 24.24 11.27 19.65
N GLN A 89 24.13 11.16 20.96
CA GLN A 89 24.10 9.86 21.60
C GLN A 89 22.77 9.15 21.31
N LEU A 90 22.86 7.89 20.86
CA LEU A 90 21.71 7.02 20.73
C LEU A 90 21.40 6.39 22.10
N VAL A 91 20.16 6.50 22.54
CA VAL A 91 19.71 5.95 23.83
C VAL A 91 18.76 4.79 23.57
N PHE A 92 19.08 3.62 24.13
CA PHE A 92 18.23 2.44 24.13
C PHE A 92 17.47 2.33 25.46
N PHE A 93 16.16 2.24 25.36
CA PHE A 93 15.33 1.95 26.52
C PHE A 93 15.22 0.44 26.71
N ARG A 94 15.73 -0.08 27.83
CA ARG A 94 15.57 -1.49 28.17
C ARG A 94 14.18 -1.82 28.70
N GLU A 95 13.52 -0.84 29.32
CA GLU A 95 12.16 -0.94 29.86
C GLU A 95 11.38 0.33 29.47
N THR A 96 10.20 0.15 28.89
CA THR A 96 9.27 1.24 28.54
C THR A 96 8.22 1.48 29.64
N ASN A 97 8.41 0.90 30.84
CA ASN A 97 7.48 1.07 31.93
C ASN A 97 7.70 2.45 32.56
N ALA A 98 6.85 3.41 32.27
CA ALA A 98 6.91 4.81 32.74
C ALA A 98 6.97 4.94 34.29
N ALA A 99 6.47 3.94 35.03
CA ALA A 99 6.52 3.92 36.48
C ALA A 99 7.93 3.70 37.08
N LYS A 100 8.88 3.20 36.28
CA LYS A 100 10.26 2.91 36.71
C LYS A 100 11.29 3.93 36.19
N CYS A 101 10.92 4.77 35.25
CA CYS A 101 11.78 5.84 34.74
C CYS A 101 11.74 7.05 35.70
N LYS A 102 12.53 7.01 36.77
CA LYS A 102 12.85 8.23 37.54
C LYS A 102 13.81 9.07 36.69
N VAL A 103 13.28 9.94 35.84
CA VAL A 103 14.07 11.00 35.22
C VAL A 103 14.38 12.03 36.32
N THR A 104 15.60 12.02 36.82
CA THR A 104 16.09 13.13 37.63
C THR A 104 16.26 14.31 36.71
N PRO A 105 15.49 15.42 36.88
CA PRO A 105 15.65 16.57 36.00
C PRO A 105 17.03 17.16 36.24
N VAL A 106 17.90 17.12 35.24
CA VAL A 106 19.10 17.95 35.24
C VAL A 106 18.63 19.38 35.26
N LYS A 107 18.97 20.12 36.33
CA LYS A 107 18.73 21.57 36.43
C LYS A 107 19.51 22.24 35.29
N THR A 108 18.91 22.38 34.13
CA THR A 108 19.40 23.29 33.09
C THR A 108 19.07 24.71 33.53
N ALA A 109 20.08 25.56 33.52
CA ALA A 109 19.96 26.99 33.77
C ALA A 109 18.79 27.56 32.95
N ALA A 110 18.02 28.44 33.56
CA ALA A 110 16.78 29.01 33.01
C ALA A 110 16.98 29.51 31.57
N THR A 111 16.39 28.81 30.63
CA THR A 111 16.25 29.28 29.24
C THR A 111 15.18 30.39 29.23
N PRO A 112 15.43 31.51 28.56
CA PRO A 112 14.46 32.60 28.48
C PRO A 112 13.18 32.08 27.80
N LYS A 113 12.03 32.39 28.42
CA LYS A 113 10.69 32.04 27.88
C LYS A 113 10.56 32.55 26.45
N LYS A 114 10.52 31.65 25.46
CA LYS A 114 10.17 31.98 24.10
C LYS A 114 8.72 32.50 24.06
N PRO A 115 8.45 33.57 23.34
CA PRO A 115 7.10 34.13 23.24
C PRO A 115 6.22 33.16 22.44
N GLN A 116 5.20 32.61 23.07
CA GLN A 116 4.22 31.67 22.50
C GLN A 116 3.55 32.17 21.20
N LYS A 117 3.54 33.45 20.94
CA LYS A 117 2.96 34.07 19.74
C LYS A 117 3.75 33.80 18.43
N VAL A 118 5.08 33.72 18.51
CA VAL A 118 5.93 33.59 17.31
C VAL A 118 5.85 32.17 16.75
N GLU A 119 5.76 31.18 17.63
CA GLU A 119 5.66 29.77 17.21
C GLU A 119 4.34 29.47 16.48
N SER A 120 3.22 30.11 16.88
CA SER A 120 1.94 29.93 16.21
C SER A 120 1.89 30.57 14.81
N VAL A 121 2.56 31.70 14.63
CA VAL A 121 2.63 32.40 13.33
C VAL A 121 3.53 31.63 12.35
N LEU A 122 4.69 31.15 12.80
CA LEU A 122 5.59 30.35 11.98
C LEU A 122 4.92 29.03 11.55
N LYS A 123 4.24 28.32 12.46
CA LYS A 123 3.46 27.11 12.12
C LYS A 123 2.34 27.42 11.13
N LYS A 124 1.69 28.60 11.23
CA LYS A 124 0.63 29.02 10.32
C LYS A 124 1.18 29.36 8.93
N ILE A 125 2.33 30.03 8.85
CA ILE A 125 3.04 30.32 7.59
C ILE A 125 3.51 29.00 6.94
N MET A 126 4.21 28.16 7.67
CA MET A 126 4.70 26.86 7.17
C MET A 126 3.54 25.98 6.67
N ARG A 127 2.41 25.95 7.38
CA ARG A 127 1.22 25.21 6.98
C ARG A 127 0.57 25.73 5.70
N ASN A 128 0.65 27.05 5.44
CA ASN A 128 0.03 27.66 4.26
C ASN A 128 0.95 27.65 3.03
N THR A 129 2.27 27.67 3.25
CA THR A 129 3.27 27.81 2.17
C THR A 129 3.83 26.46 1.69
N PHE A 130 3.83 25.43 2.55
CA PHE A 130 4.42 24.12 2.22
C PHE A 130 3.40 22.99 2.37
N PRO A 131 2.82 22.48 1.27
CA PRO A 131 1.89 21.35 1.30
C PRO A 131 2.46 20.10 2.00
N ALA A 132 3.76 19.82 1.81
CA ALA A 132 4.45 18.72 2.48
C ALA A 132 4.46 18.84 4.01
N TYR A 133 4.51 20.06 4.55
CA TYR A 133 4.44 20.29 6.01
C TYR A 133 3.05 20.03 6.59
N ARG A 134 1.99 20.32 5.83
CA ARG A 134 0.60 19.94 6.21
C ARG A 134 0.42 18.44 6.30
N VAL A 135 1.07 17.71 5.39
CA VAL A 135 1.04 16.25 5.36
C VAL A 135 1.82 15.66 6.54
N ALA A 136 3.01 16.18 6.82
CA ALA A 136 3.80 15.75 7.97
C ALA A 136 3.04 15.94 9.29
N LEU A 137 2.38 17.09 9.49
CA LEU A 137 1.56 17.35 10.68
C LEU A 137 0.36 16.38 10.79
N ARG A 138 -0.36 16.10 9.69
CA ARG A 138 -1.45 15.12 9.70
C ARG A 138 -0.97 13.70 9.99
N ASN A 139 0.19 13.34 9.47
CA ASN A 139 0.77 12.01 9.75
C ASN A 139 1.24 11.92 11.20
N GLU A 140 1.77 12.99 11.77
CA GLU A 140 2.15 13.06 13.18
C GLU A 140 0.91 12.95 14.10
N GLU A 141 -0.19 13.64 13.77
CA GLU A 141 -1.48 13.52 14.48
C GLU A 141 -2.07 12.10 14.36
N ARG A 142 -2.04 11.49 13.16
CA ARG A 142 -2.51 10.11 12.93
C ARG A 142 -1.64 9.09 13.64
N LEU A 143 -0.32 9.27 13.62
CA LEU A 143 0.60 8.42 14.37
C LEU A 143 0.36 8.55 15.87
N GLY A 144 0.15 9.76 16.37
CA GLY A 144 -0.22 10.02 17.75
C GLY A 144 -1.52 9.33 18.17
N ALA A 145 -2.56 9.40 17.31
CA ALA A 145 -3.83 8.71 17.54
C ALA A 145 -3.68 7.18 17.52
N LEU A 146 -2.86 6.65 16.59
CA LEU A 146 -2.58 5.21 16.49
C LEU A 146 -1.83 4.73 17.72
N VAL A 147 -0.80 5.45 18.17
CA VAL A 147 -0.04 5.14 19.38
C VAL A 147 -0.96 5.18 20.61
N ALA A 148 -1.86 6.16 20.70
CA ALA A 148 -2.84 6.22 21.79
C ALA A 148 -3.79 5.01 21.78
N SER A 149 -4.26 4.59 20.59
CA SER A 149 -5.12 3.41 20.44
C SER A 149 -4.40 2.11 20.79
N VAL A 150 -3.14 1.96 20.39
CA VAL A 150 -2.31 0.80 20.75
C VAL A 150 -2.07 0.75 22.25
N ASN A 151 -1.78 1.90 22.89
CA ASN A 151 -1.60 1.97 24.35
C ASN A 151 -2.90 1.64 25.10
N ASP A 152 -4.07 2.07 24.60
CA ASP A 152 -5.37 1.72 25.19
C ASP A 152 -5.67 0.22 25.06
N LEU A 153 -5.36 -0.38 23.90
CA LEU A 153 -5.47 -1.83 23.70
C LEU A 153 -4.54 -2.62 24.60
N GLN A 154 -3.29 -2.15 24.78
CA GLN A 154 -2.35 -2.76 25.70
C GLN A 154 -2.83 -2.67 27.15
N LYS A 155 -3.39 -1.51 27.55
CA LYS A 155 -3.98 -1.30 28.87
C LYS A 155 -5.15 -2.25 29.10
N LYS A 156 -6.09 -2.34 28.17
CA LYS A 156 -7.24 -3.27 28.24
C LYS A 156 -6.80 -4.73 28.30
N SER A 157 -5.79 -5.11 27.53
CA SER A 157 -5.20 -6.47 27.58
C SER A 157 -4.59 -6.78 28.94
N THR A 158 -3.89 -5.81 29.55
CA THR A 158 -3.31 -5.95 30.88
C THR A 158 -4.41 -6.05 31.94
N GLU A 159 -5.45 -5.22 31.86
CA GLU A 159 -6.61 -5.24 32.74
C GLU A 159 -7.36 -6.57 32.66
N HIS A 160 -7.58 -7.11 31.46
CA HIS A 160 -8.16 -8.43 31.25
C HIS A 160 -7.30 -9.54 31.87
N SER A 161 -5.99 -9.48 31.68
CA SER A 161 -5.06 -10.46 32.26
C SER A 161 -5.07 -10.43 33.80
N VAL A 162 -5.16 -9.24 34.37
CA VAL A 162 -5.29 -9.07 35.86
C VAL A 162 -6.65 -9.56 36.33
N LEU A 163 -7.74 -9.29 35.58
CA LEU A 163 -9.07 -9.76 35.92
C LEU A 163 -9.14 -11.28 35.84
N LEU A 164 -8.58 -11.90 34.82
CA LEU A 164 -8.48 -13.35 34.67
C LEU A 164 -7.72 -13.98 35.84
N ALA A 165 -6.57 -13.42 36.21
CA ALA A 165 -5.76 -13.87 37.32
C ALA A 165 -6.53 -13.77 38.68
N ARG A 166 -7.29 -12.67 38.89
CA ARG A 166 -8.17 -12.51 40.06
C ARG A 166 -9.32 -13.51 40.04
N THR A 167 -9.97 -13.72 38.90
CA THR A 167 -11.07 -14.70 38.74
C THR A 167 -10.59 -16.12 39.04
N VAL A 168 -9.43 -16.49 38.45
CA VAL A 168 -8.79 -17.80 38.75
C VAL A 168 -8.48 -17.96 40.24
N LYS A 169 -7.97 -16.91 40.90
CA LYS A 169 -7.64 -16.93 42.34
C LYS A 169 -8.90 -17.05 43.21
N VAL A 170 -9.99 -16.35 42.82
CA VAL A 170 -11.30 -16.45 43.50
C VAL A 170 -11.91 -17.83 43.30
N CYS A 171 -11.89 -18.38 42.08
CA CYS A 171 -12.37 -19.72 41.81
C CYS A 171 -11.56 -20.79 42.56
N GLN A 172 -10.24 -20.61 42.66
CA GLN A 172 -9.40 -21.51 43.46
C GLN A 172 -9.69 -21.46 44.94
N SER A 173 -9.97 -20.26 45.48
CA SER A 173 -10.29 -20.10 46.92
C SER A 173 -11.70 -20.52 47.28
N ALA A 174 -12.66 -20.44 46.35
CA ALA A 174 -14.08 -20.84 46.55
C ALA A 174 -14.31 -22.34 46.33
N ALA A 175 -13.37 -23.07 45.74
CA ALA A 175 -13.53 -24.47 45.44
C ALA A 175 -13.39 -25.33 46.73
N PRO A 176 -14.18 -26.43 46.89
CA PRO A 176 -14.01 -27.38 47.97
C PRO A 176 -12.54 -27.88 48.07
N LYS A 177 -12.06 -28.15 49.27
CA LYS A 177 -10.66 -28.58 49.53
C LYS A 177 -10.25 -29.79 48.66
N SER A 178 -11.20 -30.68 48.37
CA SER A 178 -10.98 -31.84 47.49
C SER A 178 -10.68 -31.43 46.03
N VAL A 179 -11.35 -30.39 45.53
CA VAL A 179 -11.12 -29.85 44.17
C VAL A 179 -9.82 -29.05 44.11
N GLN A 180 -9.53 -28.27 45.20
CA GLN A 180 -8.24 -27.56 45.32
C GLN A 180 -7.06 -28.53 45.34
N ALA A 181 -7.17 -29.67 46.05
CA ALA A 181 -6.16 -30.72 46.03
C ALA A 181 -6.01 -31.43 44.69
N ALA A 182 -7.10 -31.62 43.97
CA ALA A 182 -7.07 -32.20 42.61
C ALA A 182 -6.43 -31.26 41.60
N VAL A 183 -6.75 -29.96 41.67
CA VAL A 183 -6.16 -28.92 40.78
C VAL A 183 -4.67 -28.75 41.09
N ALA A 184 -4.26 -28.75 42.38
CA ALA A 184 -2.86 -28.65 42.74
C ALA A 184 -2.02 -29.87 42.37
N LYS A 185 -2.64 -31.06 42.25
CA LYS A 185 -2.01 -32.30 41.81
C LYS A 185 -2.08 -32.55 40.31
N SER A 186 -2.77 -31.70 39.56
CA SER A 186 -2.87 -31.88 38.11
C SER A 186 -1.73 -31.15 37.40
N PRO A 187 -0.70 -31.85 36.94
CA PRO A 187 0.37 -31.27 36.14
C PRO A 187 -0.15 -30.73 34.77
N ILE A 188 -1.34 -31.18 34.39
CA ILE A 188 -1.99 -30.81 33.10
C ILE A 188 -2.39 -29.33 33.11
N ILE A 189 -2.98 -28.78 34.20
CA ILE A 189 -3.42 -27.38 34.28
C ILE A 189 -2.21 -26.42 34.32
N ALA A 190 -1.19 -26.74 35.11
CA ALA A 190 0.03 -25.93 35.15
C ALA A 190 0.80 -25.97 33.80
N THR A 191 0.80 -27.11 33.12
CA THR A 191 1.39 -27.28 31.80
C THR A 191 0.57 -26.55 30.75
N SER A 192 -0.78 -26.57 30.81
CA SER A 192 -1.67 -25.85 29.93
C SER A 192 -1.42 -24.34 30.01
N LEU A 193 -1.44 -23.74 31.21
CA LEU A 193 -1.18 -22.31 31.40
C LEU A 193 0.21 -21.88 30.93
N ARG A 194 1.25 -22.68 31.15
CA ARG A 194 2.58 -22.42 30.61
C ARG A 194 2.63 -22.53 29.09
N LYS A 195 1.88 -23.47 28.55
CA LYS A 195 1.72 -23.63 27.11
C LYS A 195 1.02 -22.42 26.50
N ASP A 196 -0.07 -21.92 27.11
CA ASP A 196 -0.80 -20.76 26.61
C ASP A 196 0.06 -19.49 26.57
N ILE A 197 0.92 -19.27 27.61
CA ILE A 197 1.89 -18.15 27.62
C ILE A 197 2.99 -18.32 26.57
N TRP A 198 3.50 -19.52 26.41
CA TRP A 198 4.44 -19.85 25.34
C TRP A 198 3.79 -19.68 23.97
N ASP A 199 2.56 -20.16 23.80
CA ASP A 199 1.79 -20.08 22.56
C ASP A 199 1.50 -18.63 22.16
N ALA A 200 1.26 -17.69 23.12
CA ALA A 200 1.10 -16.27 22.83
C ALA A 200 2.36 -15.63 22.23
N LYS A 201 3.55 -15.96 22.74
CA LYS A 201 4.82 -15.48 22.18
C LYS A 201 5.09 -16.11 20.81
N THR A 202 4.83 -17.37 20.66
CA THR A 202 4.97 -18.13 19.42
C THR A 202 3.97 -17.62 18.37
N LEU A 203 2.74 -17.30 18.80
CA LEU A 203 1.71 -16.71 17.94
C LEU A 203 2.17 -15.36 17.36
N THR A 204 2.72 -14.47 18.20
CA THR A 204 3.24 -13.18 17.73
C THR A 204 4.36 -13.35 16.70
N SER A 205 5.29 -14.28 16.95
CA SER A 205 6.37 -14.60 16.03
C SER A 205 5.82 -15.18 14.72
N ASN A 206 4.83 -16.06 14.78
CA ASN A 206 4.19 -16.66 13.63
C ASN A 206 3.39 -15.62 12.82
N ILE A 207 2.70 -14.68 13.48
CA ILE A 207 2.01 -13.58 12.80
C ILE A 207 3.01 -12.74 12.02
N ASN A 208 4.12 -12.33 12.63
CA ASN A 208 5.16 -11.54 11.95
C ASN A 208 5.78 -12.30 10.77
N LEU A 209 6.01 -13.60 10.93
CA LEU A 209 6.50 -14.44 9.83
C LEU A 209 5.49 -14.55 8.69
N ASN A 210 4.20 -14.75 9.02
CA ASN A 210 3.14 -14.84 8.03
C ASN A 210 2.96 -13.53 7.27
N ILE A 211 3.07 -12.37 7.95
CA ILE A 211 3.06 -11.05 7.29
C ILE A 211 4.23 -10.91 6.32
N ALA A 212 5.43 -11.30 6.73
CA ALA A 212 6.61 -11.25 5.86
C ALA A 212 6.49 -12.19 4.66
N CYS A 213 5.97 -13.41 4.87
CA CYS A 213 5.71 -14.37 3.80
C CYS A 213 4.67 -13.84 2.80
N LEU A 214 3.59 -13.25 3.29
CA LEU A 214 2.55 -12.65 2.44
C LEU A 214 3.10 -11.48 1.63
N ALA A 215 3.87 -10.58 2.25
CA ALA A 215 4.48 -9.45 1.56
C ALA A 215 5.43 -9.93 0.44
N ASN A 216 6.21 -10.98 0.70
CA ASN A 216 7.09 -11.59 -0.31
C ASN A 216 6.28 -12.28 -1.43
N GLU A 217 5.21 -12.99 -1.10
CA GLU A 217 4.31 -13.63 -2.07
C GLU A 217 3.68 -12.59 -3.02
N ILE A 218 3.21 -11.46 -2.47
CA ILE A 218 2.65 -10.35 -3.25
C ILE A 218 3.71 -9.80 -4.19
N HIS A 219 4.90 -9.47 -3.65
CA HIS A 219 5.98 -8.92 -4.45
C HIS A 219 6.42 -9.84 -5.60
N GLU A 220 6.69 -11.11 -5.31
CA GLU A 220 7.11 -12.08 -6.33
C GLU A 220 6.03 -12.30 -7.40
N THR A 221 4.76 -12.32 -7.00
CA THR A 221 3.64 -12.46 -7.92
C THR A 221 3.47 -11.21 -8.78
N HIS A 222 3.44 -10.02 -8.16
CA HIS A 222 3.21 -8.76 -8.85
C HIS A 222 4.38 -8.36 -9.74
N LYS A 223 5.62 -8.62 -9.34
CA LYS A 223 6.79 -8.41 -10.18
C LYS A 223 6.70 -9.19 -11.49
N LYS A 224 6.27 -10.47 -11.42
CA LYS A 224 6.05 -11.30 -12.63
C LYS A 224 4.88 -10.81 -13.46
N SER A 225 3.82 -10.32 -12.80
CA SER A 225 2.59 -9.92 -13.49
C SER A 225 2.67 -8.51 -14.08
N PHE A 226 3.30 -7.57 -13.39
CA PHE A 226 3.26 -6.15 -13.71
C PHE A 226 4.61 -5.53 -14.05
N GLY A 227 5.74 -6.11 -13.61
CA GLY A 227 7.04 -5.45 -13.66
C GLY A 227 7.47 -4.94 -15.04
N GLU A 228 7.16 -5.68 -16.12
CA GLU A 228 7.45 -5.28 -17.50
C GLU A 228 6.61 -4.10 -18.00
N PHE A 229 5.48 -3.81 -17.34
CA PHE A 229 4.55 -2.76 -17.75
C PHE A 229 4.77 -1.42 -17.03
N ARG A 230 5.76 -1.33 -16.17
CA ARG A 230 6.07 -0.07 -15.48
C ARG A 230 6.41 1.03 -16.49
N ASN A 231 5.66 2.13 -16.44
CA ASN A 231 5.86 3.32 -17.27
C ASN A 231 5.72 3.12 -18.79
N ILE A 232 5.16 1.99 -19.28
CA ILE A 232 5.03 1.75 -20.73
C ILE A 232 4.08 2.71 -21.44
N ASN A 233 3.17 3.35 -20.69
CA ASN A 233 2.19 4.30 -21.23
C ASN A 233 2.57 5.75 -20.94
N THR A 234 3.85 6.04 -20.65
CA THR A 234 4.30 7.41 -20.43
C THR A 234 3.95 8.31 -21.62
N GLY A 235 3.18 9.36 -21.34
CA GLY A 235 2.71 10.31 -22.35
C GLY A 235 1.52 9.83 -23.18
N ARG A 236 1.05 8.59 -22.99
CA ARG A 236 -0.09 8.00 -23.72
C ARG A 236 -1.39 8.13 -22.94
N ASP A 237 -2.48 8.09 -23.68
CA ASP A 237 -3.83 7.99 -23.14
C ASP A 237 -4.18 6.53 -22.85
N VAL A 238 -4.83 6.30 -21.73
CA VAL A 238 -5.32 4.97 -21.33
C VAL A 238 -6.81 5.04 -21.08
N VAL A 239 -7.55 4.08 -21.61
CA VAL A 239 -9.01 3.96 -21.42
C VAL A 239 -9.30 2.78 -20.51
N VAL A 240 -9.95 3.02 -19.40
CA VAL A 240 -10.44 2.00 -18.46
C VAL A 240 -11.92 1.74 -18.79
N MET A 241 -12.20 0.53 -19.30
CA MET A 241 -13.51 0.15 -19.84
C MET A 241 -14.24 -0.80 -18.90
N ALA A 242 -15.21 -0.27 -18.17
CA ALA A 242 -16.19 -1.07 -17.46
C ALA A 242 -17.38 -1.42 -18.36
N SER A 243 -18.31 -2.23 -17.84
CA SER A 243 -19.45 -2.76 -18.62
C SER A 243 -20.76 -2.03 -18.37
N GLY A 244 -20.74 -0.82 -17.83
CA GLY A 244 -21.94 -0.03 -17.60
C GLY A 244 -22.61 0.45 -18.90
N PRO A 245 -23.91 0.86 -18.86
CA PRO A 245 -24.71 1.22 -20.02
C PRO A 245 -24.10 2.30 -20.91
N SER A 246 -23.38 3.28 -20.34
CA SER A 246 -22.78 4.37 -21.13
C SER A 246 -21.69 3.91 -22.11
N MET A 247 -21.14 2.69 -21.91
CA MET A 247 -20.13 2.12 -22.79
C MET A 247 -20.63 1.93 -24.23
N ARG A 248 -21.94 1.74 -24.45
CA ARG A 248 -22.54 1.57 -25.79
C ARG A 248 -22.32 2.77 -26.73
N TYR A 249 -22.09 3.94 -26.17
CA TYR A 249 -21.87 5.19 -26.91
C TYR A 249 -20.39 5.49 -27.15
N TYR A 250 -19.51 4.66 -26.61
CA TYR A 250 -18.08 4.89 -26.73
C TYR A 250 -17.57 4.44 -28.09
N LYS A 251 -16.79 5.29 -28.73
CA LYS A 251 -15.97 4.99 -29.91
C LYS A 251 -14.50 5.11 -29.56
N PRO A 252 -13.64 4.20 -30.03
CA PRO A 252 -12.23 4.17 -29.64
C PRO A 252 -11.53 5.51 -29.85
N ILE A 253 -10.79 5.93 -28.83
CA ILE A 253 -9.89 7.08 -28.92
C ILE A 253 -8.64 6.63 -29.69
N PRO A 254 -8.29 7.27 -30.83
CA PRO A 254 -7.14 6.86 -31.60
C PRO A 254 -5.85 6.86 -30.83
N GLY A 255 -5.10 5.74 -30.88
CA GLY A 255 -3.80 5.58 -30.21
C GLY A 255 -3.85 5.41 -28.70
N ALA A 256 -5.03 5.40 -28.08
CA ALA A 256 -5.18 5.10 -26.67
C ALA A 256 -5.04 3.59 -26.41
N VAL A 257 -4.52 3.25 -25.23
CA VAL A 257 -4.43 1.87 -24.73
C VAL A 257 -5.72 1.52 -23.99
N HIS A 258 -6.34 0.40 -24.29
CA HIS A 258 -7.60 -0.01 -23.67
C HIS A 258 -7.38 -1.11 -22.63
N ILE A 259 -7.89 -0.87 -21.42
CA ILE A 259 -7.93 -1.83 -20.33
C ILE A 259 -9.37 -2.25 -20.10
N GLY A 260 -9.71 -3.44 -20.51
CA GLY A 260 -11.05 -4.01 -20.35
C GLY A 260 -11.24 -4.71 -19.01
N MET A 261 -12.51 -4.89 -18.61
CA MET A 261 -12.89 -5.69 -17.47
C MET A 261 -14.27 -6.34 -17.65
N ASN A 262 -14.46 -7.48 -16.98
CA ASN A 262 -15.71 -8.24 -17.06
C ASN A 262 -16.16 -8.45 -18.51
N ALA A 263 -17.40 -8.13 -18.87
CA ALA A 263 -17.93 -8.31 -20.21
C ALA A 263 -17.55 -7.21 -21.23
N SER A 264 -16.69 -6.26 -20.88
CA SER A 264 -16.36 -5.13 -21.77
C SER A 264 -15.69 -5.56 -23.09
N PHE A 265 -15.01 -6.71 -23.12
CA PHE A 265 -14.37 -7.25 -24.30
C PHE A 265 -15.34 -7.74 -25.40
N PHE A 266 -16.65 -7.77 -25.10
CA PHE A 266 -17.67 -8.01 -26.13
C PHE A 266 -18.01 -6.78 -26.97
N ASN A 267 -17.45 -5.61 -26.66
CA ASN A 267 -17.58 -4.47 -27.56
C ASN A 267 -16.70 -4.71 -28.81
N PRO A 268 -17.30 -4.90 -30.00
CA PRO A 268 -16.55 -5.29 -31.19
C PRO A 268 -15.72 -4.15 -31.79
N ASP A 269 -15.99 -2.91 -31.38
CA ASP A 269 -15.34 -1.72 -31.91
C ASP A 269 -14.03 -1.39 -31.21
N VAL A 270 -13.66 -2.14 -30.16
CA VAL A 270 -12.53 -1.82 -29.31
C VAL A 270 -11.54 -2.97 -29.20
N ASP A 271 -10.30 -2.73 -29.58
CA ASP A 271 -9.19 -3.62 -29.31
C ASP A 271 -8.68 -3.38 -27.89
N ILE A 272 -8.72 -4.42 -27.07
CA ILE A 272 -8.26 -4.39 -25.68
C ILE A 272 -6.84 -4.94 -25.61
N GLU A 273 -5.92 -4.21 -24.97
CA GLU A 273 -4.54 -4.68 -24.73
C GLU A 273 -4.41 -5.39 -23.38
N PHE A 274 -5.12 -4.91 -22.37
CA PHE A 274 -5.07 -5.45 -21.01
C PHE A 274 -6.46 -5.74 -20.49
N TYR A 275 -6.59 -6.82 -19.73
CA TYR A 275 -7.87 -7.22 -19.18
C TYR A 275 -7.76 -7.62 -17.72
N PHE A 276 -8.72 -7.16 -16.91
CA PHE A 276 -8.78 -7.44 -15.48
C PHE A 276 -10.08 -8.12 -15.10
N THR A 277 -10.00 -9.16 -14.26
CA THR A 277 -11.18 -9.77 -13.63
C THR A 277 -10.86 -10.37 -12.28
N THR A 278 -11.87 -10.34 -11.40
CA THR A 278 -11.93 -11.11 -10.13
C THR A 278 -13.06 -12.13 -10.14
N ASP A 279 -13.84 -12.16 -11.23
CA ASP A 279 -14.86 -13.13 -11.47
C ASP A 279 -14.42 -14.15 -12.52
N TYR A 280 -14.54 -15.42 -12.20
CA TYR A 280 -14.11 -16.52 -13.05
C TYR A 280 -15.03 -17.74 -12.88
N GLU A 281 -15.00 -18.65 -13.86
CA GLU A 281 -15.80 -19.87 -13.93
C GLU A 281 -17.32 -19.57 -13.81
N SER A 282 -18.02 -20.27 -12.96
CA SER A 282 -19.49 -20.16 -12.81
C SER A 282 -19.99 -18.77 -12.37
N ARG A 283 -19.11 -17.89 -11.86
CA ARG A 283 -19.49 -16.54 -11.47
C ARG A 283 -19.56 -15.56 -12.64
N ALA A 284 -18.95 -15.91 -13.76
CA ALA A 284 -18.82 -15.06 -14.94
C ALA A 284 -19.29 -15.84 -16.18
N PRO A 285 -20.51 -15.59 -16.71
CA PRO A 285 -21.05 -16.29 -17.89
C PRO A 285 -20.18 -16.16 -19.12
N TRP A 286 -19.37 -15.12 -19.20
CA TRP A 286 -18.47 -14.80 -20.31
C TRP A 286 -17.06 -15.43 -20.15
N PHE A 287 -16.77 -16.06 -19.02
CA PHE A 287 -15.41 -16.49 -18.66
C PHE A 287 -14.77 -17.45 -19.67
N GLU A 288 -15.54 -18.43 -20.18
CA GLU A 288 -15.02 -19.43 -21.13
C GLU A 288 -14.58 -18.79 -22.44
N LYS A 289 -15.18 -17.66 -22.84
CA LYS A 289 -14.81 -16.94 -24.07
C LYS A 289 -13.50 -16.18 -23.97
N LEU A 290 -12.97 -15.93 -22.76
CA LEU A 290 -11.68 -15.26 -22.59
C LEU A 290 -10.52 -16.00 -23.25
N LYS A 291 -10.64 -17.31 -23.45
CA LYS A 291 -9.61 -18.14 -24.08
C LYS A 291 -9.41 -17.80 -25.57
N GLU A 292 -10.43 -17.20 -26.20
CA GLU A 292 -10.44 -16.85 -27.61
C GLU A 292 -9.70 -15.53 -27.94
N TYR A 293 -9.26 -14.78 -26.90
CA TYR A 293 -8.66 -13.47 -27.04
C TYR A 293 -7.20 -13.45 -26.61
N ASP A 294 -6.36 -12.65 -27.29
CA ASP A 294 -4.91 -12.59 -27.06
C ASP A 294 -4.45 -11.44 -26.14
N PHE A 295 -5.36 -10.59 -25.64
CA PHE A 295 -4.98 -9.54 -24.70
C PHE A 295 -4.35 -10.10 -23.43
N VAL A 296 -3.53 -9.29 -22.74
CA VAL A 296 -2.91 -9.67 -21.48
C VAL A 296 -3.97 -9.74 -20.38
N LYS A 297 -4.15 -10.91 -19.78
CA LYS A 297 -5.21 -11.19 -18.79
C LYS A 297 -4.67 -11.20 -17.38
N PHE A 298 -5.28 -10.44 -16.49
CA PHE A 298 -4.98 -10.40 -15.06
C PHE A 298 -6.14 -10.94 -14.24
N PHE A 299 -5.87 -11.97 -13.45
CA PHE A 299 -6.82 -12.65 -12.58
C PHE A 299 -6.54 -12.31 -11.12
N GLY A 300 -7.49 -11.63 -10.46
CA GLY A 300 -7.34 -11.13 -9.11
C GLY A 300 -7.84 -12.07 -8.02
N GLN A 301 -7.14 -12.12 -6.91
CA GLN A 301 -7.59 -12.73 -5.67
C GLN A 301 -7.32 -11.80 -4.50
N TYR A 302 -8.04 -11.99 -3.39
CA TYR A 302 -7.79 -11.20 -2.19
C TYR A 302 -6.44 -11.55 -1.55
N SER A 303 -5.75 -10.54 -1.04
CA SER A 303 -4.47 -10.71 -0.34
C SER A 303 -4.66 -11.30 1.06
N THR A 304 -5.74 -10.94 1.75
CA THR A 304 -6.02 -11.30 3.14
C THR A 304 -7.49 -11.63 3.38
N GLY A 305 -7.78 -12.12 4.57
CA GLY A 305 -9.13 -12.37 5.08
C GLY A 305 -9.76 -13.66 4.57
N GLU A 306 -11.02 -13.89 4.98
CA GLU A 306 -11.78 -15.10 4.63
C GLU A 306 -12.05 -15.24 3.12
N TYR A 307 -12.05 -14.12 2.39
CA TYR A 307 -12.24 -14.12 0.95
C TYR A 307 -11.02 -14.66 0.20
N ARG A 308 -9.81 -14.59 0.78
CA ARG A 308 -8.61 -15.20 0.21
C ARG A 308 -8.81 -16.70 0.02
N ASP A 309 -9.33 -17.38 1.02
CA ASP A 309 -9.51 -18.83 0.99
C ASP A 309 -10.67 -19.26 0.08
N LYS A 310 -11.72 -18.44 0.01
CA LYS A 310 -12.92 -18.72 -0.79
C LYS A 310 -12.75 -18.45 -2.30
N PHE A 311 -11.87 -17.50 -2.66
CA PHE A 311 -11.76 -16.97 -4.03
C PHE A 311 -10.32 -16.98 -4.51
N GLN A 312 -9.69 -18.16 -4.47
CA GLN A 312 -8.34 -18.35 -5.01
C GLN A 312 -8.39 -18.58 -6.52
N VAL A 313 -7.48 -17.94 -7.22
CA VAL A 313 -7.25 -18.22 -8.64
C VAL A 313 -6.37 -19.46 -8.76
N SER A 314 -6.91 -20.53 -9.33
CA SER A 314 -6.16 -21.77 -9.51
C SER A 314 -5.08 -21.62 -10.60
N GLU A 315 -4.00 -22.42 -10.50
CA GLU A 315 -2.97 -22.51 -11.54
C GLU A 315 -3.56 -23.00 -12.88
N LYS A 316 -4.65 -23.77 -12.84
CA LYS A 316 -5.38 -24.20 -14.02
C LYS A 316 -5.95 -22.99 -14.78
N ILE A 317 -6.64 -22.08 -14.08
CA ILE A 317 -7.21 -20.86 -14.68
C ILE A 317 -6.11 -20.02 -15.32
N ILE A 318 -4.99 -19.80 -14.61
CA ILE A 318 -3.86 -19.02 -15.13
C ILE A 318 -3.32 -19.64 -16.41
N ARG A 319 -3.04 -20.94 -16.41
CA ARG A 319 -2.45 -21.64 -17.56
C ARG A 319 -3.39 -21.71 -18.76
N GLU A 320 -4.67 -22.06 -18.54
CA GLU A 320 -5.64 -22.23 -19.65
C GLU A 320 -5.99 -20.93 -20.34
N ASN A 321 -5.85 -19.78 -19.64
CA ASN A 321 -6.13 -18.47 -20.20
C ASN A 321 -4.86 -17.68 -20.57
N ASN A 322 -3.66 -18.28 -20.45
CA ASN A 322 -2.40 -17.55 -20.58
C ASN A 322 -2.39 -16.26 -19.73
N GLY A 323 -2.87 -16.38 -18.49
CA GLY A 323 -3.15 -15.25 -17.62
C GLY A 323 -2.07 -15.02 -16.58
N ARG A 324 -2.20 -13.93 -15.86
CA ARG A 324 -1.31 -13.53 -14.76
C ARG A 324 -2.13 -13.31 -13.49
N ARG A 325 -1.56 -13.70 -12.36
CA ARG A 325 -2.22 -13.53 -11.06
C ARG A 325 -1.88 -12.16 -10.46
N PHE A 326 -2.84 -11.57 -9.76
CA PHE A 326 -2.56 -10.44 -8.88
C PHE A 326 -3.34 -10.52 -7.57
N PHE A 327 -2.87 -9.78 -6.58
CA PHE A 327 -3.54 -9.61 -5.30
C PHE A 327 -4.24 -8.26 -5.23
N GLN A 328 -5.49 -8.27 -4.77
CA GLN A 328 -6.24 -7.07 -4.45
C GLN A 328 -6.35 -6.88 -2.93
N ALA A 329 -6.40 -5.62 -2.50
CA ALA A 329 -6.60 -5.22 -1.12
C ALA A 329 -8.03 -5.54 -0.64
N ALA A 330 -8.24 -5.55 0.68
CA ALA A 330 -9.58 -5.47 1.22
C ALA A 330 -10.20 -4.10 0.89
N PRO A 331 -11.53 -4.00 0.74
CA PRO A 331 -12.17 -2.75 0.29
C PRO A 331 -11.96 -1.52 1.19
N SER A 332 -11.56 -1.74 2.44
CA SER A 332 -11.30 -0.68 3.42
C SER A 332 -9.85 -0.24 3.50
N GLU A 333 -8.95 -0.89 2.74
CA GLU A 333 -7.52 -0.59 2.81
C GLU A 333 -7.15 0.69 2.04
N ASP A 334 -6.04 1.30 2.44
CA ASP A 334 -5.50 2.49 1.77
C ASP A 334 -4.92 2.15 0.38
N ILE A 335 -4.87 3.17 -0.49
CA ILE A 335 -4.25 3.05 -1.82
C ILE A 335 -2.74 3.18 -1.69
N HIS A 336 -2.00 2.22 -2.23
CA HIS A 336 -0.54 2.21 -2.23
C HIS A 336 0.02 2.69 -3.58
N ILE A 337 1.17 3.39 -3.57
CA ILE A 337 1.78 3.91 -4.80
C ILE A 337 2.37 2.79 -5.66
N ASN A 338 3.01 1.81 -5.04
CA ASN A 338 3.77 0.80 -5.77
C ASN A 338 3.09 -0.56 -5.74
N ILE A 339 2.36 -0.87 -6.82
CA ILE A 339 1.64 -2.14 -6.96
C ILE A 339 2.55 -3.37 -7.10
N GLU A 340 3.86 -3.23 -7.30
CA GLU A 340 4.77 -4.39 -7.27
C GLU A 340 4.96 -4.94 -5.85
N PHE A 341 4.75 -4.12 -4.82
CA PHE A 341 4.97 -4.51 -3.43
C PHE A 341 3.68 -4.63 -2.62
N TYR A 342 2.59 -4.05 -3.12
CA TYR A 342 1.33 -3.94 -2.39
C TYR A 342 0.15 -4.43 -3.24
N PRO A 343 -0.92 -4.92 -2.61
CA PRO A 343 -2.15 -5.27 -3.32
C PRO A 343 -2.74 -4.07 -4.06
N LEU A 344 -3.44 -4.34 -5.17
CA LEU A 344 -4.17 -3.31 -5.89
C LEU A 344 -5.40 -2.88 -5.09
N MET A 345 -5.74 -1.59 -5.14
CA MET A 345 -6.97 -1.05 -4.54
C MET A 345 -8.21 -1.77 -5.08
N ALA A 346 -9.26 -1.94 -4.27
CA ALA A 346 -10.43 -2.72 -4.67
C ALA A 346 -11.76 -1.94 -4.62
N PHE A 347 -12.14 -1.34 -3.54
CA PHE A 347 -13.39 -0.60 -3.31
C PHE A 347 -14.64 -1.26 -3.92
N TYR A 348 -14.73 -2.60 -3.83
CA TYR A 348 -15.84 -3.43 -4.36
C TYR A 348 -16.05 -3.38 -5.88
N SER A 349 -15.07 -2.90 -6.67
CA SER A 349 -15.14 -2.90 -8.13
C SER A 349 -13.79 -3.13 -8.76
N ILE A 350 -13.77 -3.96 -9.80
CA ILE A 350 -12.55 -4.27 -10.58
C ILE A 350 -12.03 -3.04 -11.34
N ALA A 351 -12.85 -2.01 -11.54
CA ALA A 351 -12.43 -0.77 -12.18
C ALA A 351 -11.27 -0.09 -11.45
N PHE A 352 -11.23 -0.22 -10.13
CA PHE A 352 -10.16 0.37 -9.33
C PHE A 352 -8.81 -0.30 -9.56
N GLN A 353 -8.77 -1.62 -9.77
CA GLN A 353 -7.53 -2.33 -10.11
C GLN A 353 -7.03 -1.89 -11.49
N ALA A 354 -7.91 -1.74 -12.47
CA ALA A 354 -7.56 -1.26 -13.80
C ALA A 354 -7.02 0.20 -13.76
N ILE A 355 -7.65 1.09 -12.99
CA ILE A 355 -7.15 2.46 -12.77
C ILE A 355 -5.77 2.42 -12.07
N HIS A 356 -5.59 1.58 -11.06
CA HIS A 356 -4.33 1.47 -10.35
C HIS A 356 -3.19 0.99 -11.26
N PHE A 357 -3.48 0.05 -12.14
CA PHE A 357 -2.54 -0.39 -13.17
C PHE A 357 -2.27 0.72 -14.20
N ALA A 358 -3.28 1.46 -14.65
CA ALA A 358 -3.10 2.59 -15.56
C ALA A 358 -2.15 3.66 -14.95
N LEU A 359 -2.29 3.97 -13.66
CA LEU A 359 -1.37 4.85 -12.94
C LEU A 359 0.05 4.29 -12.88
N PHE A 360 0.20 2.99 -12.62
CA PHE A 360 1.50 2.31 -12.58
C PHE A 360 2.21 2.33 -13.94
N THR A 361 1.46 2.27 -15.03
CA THR A 361 1.99 2.38 -16.39
C THR A 361 2.33 3.83 -16.79
N ASN A 362 2.11 4.80 -15.91
CA ASN A 362 2.39 6.22 -16.08
C ASN A 362 1.58 6.86 -17.23
N ALA A 363 0.27 6.57 -17.26
CA ALA A 363 -0.63 7.16 -18.25
C ALA A 363 -0.71 8.69 -18.10
N LYS A 364 -0.75 9.41 -19.21
CA LYS A 364 -0.95 10.87 -19.22
C LYS A 364 -2.40 11.23 -18.89
N ARG A 365 -3.36 10.57 -19.54
CA ARG A 365 -4.79 10.70 -19.28
C ARG A 365 -5.40 9.32 -19.10
N ILE A 366 -6.33 9.21 -18.16
CA ILE A 366 -7.08 7.98 -17.89
C ILE A 366 -8.56 8.29 -18.16
N TYR A 367 -9.11 7.74 -19.22
CA TYR A 367 -10.52 7.87 -19.56
C TYR A 367 -11.32 6.75 -18.93
N LEU A 368 -12.38 7.09 -18.21
CA LEU A 368 -13.30 6.15 -17.57
C LEU A 368 -14.53 5.97 -18.48
N VAL A 369 -14.68 4.80 -19.06
CA VAL A 369 -15.78 4.42 -19.97
C VAL A 369 -16.64 3.34 -19.33
N GLY A 370 -17.96 3.49 -19.32
CA GLY A 370 -18.85 2.51 -18.72
C GLY A 370 -18.73 2.39 -17.20
N CYS A 371 -18.05 3.34 -16.55
CA CYS A 371 -17.91 3.42 -15.08
C CYS A 371 -19.11 4.16 -14.47
N ASP A 372 -20.31 3.70 -14.71
CA ASP A 372 -21.55 4.45 -14.51
C ASP A 372 -21.95 4.65 -13.04
N CYS A 373 -21.47 3.81 -12.14
CA CYS A 373 -21.82 3.85 -10.71
C CYS A 373 -23.33 3.95 -10.45
N THR A 374 -24.11 3.20 -11.25
CA THR A 374 -25.57 3.12 -11.14
C THR A 374 -26.03 1.67 -11.13
N ASN A 375 -27.31 1.43 -10.88
CA ASN A 375 -27.95 0.09 -10.98
C ASN A 375 -28.70 -0.08 -12.32
N ALA A 376 -28.28 0.62 -13.39
CA ALA A 376 -28.99 0.65 -14.67
C ALA A 376 -28.73 -0.57 -15.57
N GLY A 377 -27.95 -1.55 -15.12
CA GLY A 377 -27.60 -2.75 -15.90
C GLY A 377 -26.28 -2.62 -16.66
N TYR A 378 -26.15 -3.38 -17.75
CA TYR A 378 -24.94 -3.45 -18.58
C TYR A 378 -25.16 -2.91 -19.99
N PHE A 379 -24.09 -2.62 -20.70
CA PHE A 379 -24.11 -2.04 -22.03
C PHE A 379 -24.79 -2.95 -23.08
N ASP A 380 -24.80 -4.27 -22.86
CA ASP A 380 -25.45 -5.27 -23.71
C ASP A 380 -26.97 -5.40 -23.44
N GLY A 381 -27.51 -4.54 -22.58
CA GLY A 381 -28.93 -4.55 -22.19
C GLY A 381 -29.27 -5.58 -21.11
N SER A 382 -28.32 -6.39 -20.66
CA SER A 382 -28.55 -7.31 -19.55
C SER A 382 -28.73 -6.57 -18.22
N LYS A 383 -29.60 -7.08 -17.36
CA LYS A 383 -29.83 -6.47 -16.04
C LYS A 383 -28.69 -6.81 -15.10
N GLN A 384 -28.33 -5.84 -14.27
CA GLN A 384 -27.38 -6.07 -13.20
C GLN A 384 -27.92 -7.14 -12.24
N ARG A 385 -27.05 -8.09 -11.84
CA ARG A 385 -27.43 -9.18 -10.93
C ARG A 385 -27.59 -8.76 -9.47
N LEU A 386 -27.18 -7.53 -9.13
CA LEU A 386 -27.28 -7.03 -7.77
C LEU A 386 -28.75 -6.79 -7.42
N SER A 387 -29.20 -7.34 -6.29
CA SER A 387 -30.48 -6.94 -5.73
C SER A 387 -30.48 -5.44 -5.39
N ASP A 388 -31.65 -4.81 -5.35
CA ASP A 388 -31.78 -3.40 -4.98
C ASP A 388 -31.12 -3.06 -3.63
N LEU A 389 -31.14 -4.01 -2.70
CA LEU A 389 -30.50 -3.85 -1.39
C LEU A 389 -28.99 -3.78 -1.54
N VAL A 390 -28.37 -4.66 -2.33
CA VAL A 390 -26.92 -4.66 -2.58
C VAL A 390 -26.50 -3.43 -3.38
N ALA A 391 -27.30 -3.02 -4.36
CA ALA A 391 -27.04 -1.80 -5.12
C ALA A 391 -27.06 -0.55 -4.23
N LYS A 392 -28.02 -0.44 -3.31
CA LYS A 392 -28.08 0.66 -2.33
C LYS A 392 -26.86 0.78 -1.43
N THR A 393 -26.18 -0.33 -1.18
CA THR A 393 -24.93 -0.32 -0.39
C THR A 393 -23.68 -0.16 -1.25
N SER A 394 -23.64 -0.82 -2.42
CA SER A 394 -22.47 -0.84 -3.28
C SER A 394 -22.20 0.49 -4.01
N VAL A 395 -23.25 1.16 -4.51
CA VAL A 395 -23.10 2.41 -5.24
C VAL A 395 -22.43 3.51 -4.40
N PRO A 396 -22.83 3.78 -3.14
CA PRO A 396 -22.12 4.71 -2.27
C PRO A 396 -20.66 4.35 -2.02
N HIS A 397 -20.34 3.05 -1.90
CA HIS A 397 -18.96 2.59 -1.73
C HIS A 397 -18.11 2.82 -2.98
N TRP A 398 -18.70 2.62 -4.16
CA TRP A 398 -17.98 2.93 -5.41
C TRP A 398 -17.70 4.42 -5.52
N LEU A 399 -18.68 5.28 -5.25
CA LEU A 399 -18.51 6.74 -5.28
C LEU A 399 -17.44 7.21 -4.28
N ASP A 400 -17.45 6.68 -3.05
CA ASP A 400 -16.40 6.95 -2.06
C ASP A 400 -15.02 6.50 -2.57
N GLY A 401 -14.96 5.32 -3.20
CA GLY A 401 -13.74 4.81 -3.84
C GLY A 401 -13.21 5.77 -4.91
N TYR A 402 -14.06 6.25 -5.82
CA TYR A 402 -13.64 7.20 -6.85
C TYR A 402 -13.21 8.55 -6.28
N GLN A 403 -13.83 9.05 -5.20
CA GLN A 403 -13.37 10.24 -4.49
C GLN A 403 -11.98 10.04 -3.87
N LYS A 404 -11.71 8.86 -3.28
CA LYS A 404 -10.39 8.50 -2.76
C LYS A 404 -9.34 8.40 -3.86
N VAL A 405 -9.69 7.82 -5.00
CA VAL A 405 -8.81 7.77 -6.19
C VAL A 405 -8.48 9.16 -6.67
N LYS A 406 -9.47 10.07 -6.78
CA LYS A 406 -9.23 11.48 -7.14
C LYS A 406 -8.20 12.13 -6.22
N ALA A 407 -8.41 12.05 -4.91
CA ALA A 407 -7.50 12.62 -3.93
C ALA A 407 -6.10 11.98 -3.97
N PHE A 408 -6.02 10.69 -4.29
CA PHE A 408 -4.77 9.98 -4.46
C PHE A 408 -4.01 10.43 -5.71
N VAL A 409 -4.69 10.55 -6.85
CA VAL A 409 -4.09 10.99 -8.13
C VAL A 409 -3.63 12.43 -8.04
N GLU A 410 -4.46 13.35 -7.57
CA GLU A 410 -4.09 14.76 -7.37
C GLU A 410 -2.83 14.93 -6.50
N ARG A 411 -2.58 13.99 -5.60
CA ARG A 411 -1.44 14.04 -4.68
C ARG A 411 -0.17 13.39 -5.21
N PHE A 412 -0.29 12.24 -5.86
CA PHE A 412 0.86 11.38 -6.17
C PHE A 412 1.14 11.28 -7.68
N TYR A 413 0.16 11.67 -8.51
CA TYR A 413 0.25 11.65 -9.97
C TYR A 413 -0.26 12.97 -10.54
N PRO A 414 0.33 14.13 -10.16
CA PRO A 414 -0.18 15.46 -10.53
C PRO A 414 -0.19 15.72 -12.05
N ASP A 415 0.60 14.97 -12.81
CA ASP A 415 0.71 15.05 -14.27
C ASP A 415 -0.28 14.09 -14.99
N THR A 416 -1.07 13.33 -14.25
CA THR A 416 -2.08 12.41 -14.79
C THR A 416 -3.47 12.98 -14.57
N GLU A 417 -4.24 13.13 -15.65
CA GLU A 417 -5.64 13.56 -15.60
C GLU A 417 -6.58 12.34 -15.68
N ILE A 418 -7.64 12.32 -14.85
CA ILE A 418 -8.74 11.36 -15.00
C ILE A 418 -9.93 12.08 -15.64
N ILE A 419 -10.51 11.47 -16.69
CA ILE A 419 -11.60 12.01 -17.48
C ILE A 419 -12.75 11.00 -17.49
N SER A 420 -13.96 11.42 -17.16
CA SER A 420 -15.16 10.59 -17.25
C SER A 420 -15.81 10.75 -18.64
N VAL A 421 -15.99 9.65 -19.35
CA VAL A 421 -16.68 9.65 -20.64
C VAL A 421 -18.12 9.25 -20.44
N ASN A 422 -19.06 10.10 -20.86
CA ASN A 422 -20.51 9.91 -20.69
C ASN A 422 -20.89 9.58 -19.25
N PRO A 423 -20.47 10.38 -18.26
CA PRO A 423 -20.66 10.06 -16.86
C PRO A 423 -22.13 10.05 -16.46
N MET A 424 -22.54 9.02 -15.74
CA MET A 424 -23.86 8.95 -15.09
C MET A 424 -23.74 9.28 -13.59
N GLY A 425 -23.35 8.33 -12.75
CA GLY A 425 -23.16 8.55 -11.32
C GLY A 425 -21.88 9.28 -10.95
N LEU A 426 -20.90 9.39 -11.85
CA LEU A 426 -19.63 10.12 -11.63
C LEU A 426 -19.65 11.56 -12.14
N ARG A 427 -20.78 12.06 -12.62
CA ARG A 427 -20.90 13.43 -13.17
C ARG A 427 -20.36 14.48 -12.21
N GLY A 428 -19.43 15.32 -12.69
CA GLY A 428 -18.82 16.41 -11.92
C GLY A 428 -17.75 15.98 -10.91
N LEU A 429 -17.41 14.68 -10.84
CA LEU A 429 -16.32 14.22 -9.97
C LEU A 429 -14.95 14.45 -10.61
N TYR A 430 -14.83 14.21 -11.91
CA TYR A 430 -13.63 14.41 -12.73
C TYR A 430 -13.93 15.42 -13.83
N SER A 431 -13.02 15.55 -14.81
CA SER A 431 -13.31 16.24 -16.07
C SER A 431 -14.30 15.38 -16.88
N ASP A 432 -15.47 15.93 -17.18
CA ASP A 432 -16.52 15.21 -17.92
C ASP A 432 -16.44 15.51 -19.40
N VAL A 433 -16.47 14.46 -20.23
CA VAL A 433 -16.58 14.58 -21.69
C VAL A 433 -17.73 13.71 -22.19
N TYR A 434 -18.34 14.13 -23.30
CA TYR A 434 -19.55 13.50 -23.82
C TYR A 434 -19.43 13.20 -25.30
N THR A 435 -19.93 12.04 -25.72
CA THR A 435 -20.11 11.69 -27.14
C THR A 435 -21.42 12.28 -27.69
N ASP A 436 -21.49 12.58 -28.98
CA ASP A 436 -22.68 13.14 -29.61
C ASP A 436 -23.90 12.23 -29.48
N ASP A 437 -23.68 10.92 -29.68
CA ASP A 437 -24.76 9.92 -29.60
C ASP A 437 -25.34 9.84 -28.17
N PHE A 438 -24.48 9.98 -27.13
CA PHE A 438 -24.95 10.02 -25.73
C PHE A 438 -25.76 11.28 -25.44
N ILE A 439 -25.32 12.45 -25.93
CA ILE A 439 -26.05 13.71 -25.75
C ILE A 439 -27.42 13.64 -26.45
N ALA A 440 -27.49 13.05 -27.65
CA ALA A 440 -28.73 12.90 -28.39
C ALA A 440 -29.79 12.06 -27.61
N ASP A 441 -29.35 11.01 -26.95
CA ASP A 441 -30.23 10.12 -26.15
C ASP A 441 -30.52 10.66 -24.72
N HIS A 442 -29.83 11.75 -24.30
CA HIS A 442 -29.96 12.34 -22.96
C HIS A 442 -30.28 13.85 -23.04
N PRO A 443 -31.52 14.21 -23.42
CA PRO A 443 -31.93 15.61 -23.64
C PRO A 443 -31.86 16.50 -22.39
N GLU A 444 -31.74 15.92 -21.21
CA GLU A 444 -31.48 16.62 -19.96
C GLU A 444 -30.04 17.22 -19.87
N ILE A 445 -29.16 16.86 -20.80
CA ILE A 445 -27.79 17.39 -20.88
C ILE A 445 -27.79 18.63 -21.80
N ASP A 446 -27.44 19.78 -21.24
CA ASP A 446 -27.29 21.01 -22.00
C ASP A 446 -26.04 20.94 -22.90
N SER A 447 -26.26 20.62 -24.18
CA SER A 447 -25.21 20.43 -25.19
C SER A 447 -24.31 21.64 -25.41
N SER A 448 -24.74 22.83 -24.97
CA SER A 448 -23.96 24.08 -25.08
C SER A 448 -22.93 24.24 -23.96
N LYS A 449 -23.05 23.48 -22.89
CA LYS A 449 -22.23 23.59 -21.66
C LYS A 449 -21.31 22.41 -21.41
N VAL A 450 -21.27 21.44 -22.32
CA VAL A 450 -20.48 20.21 -22.15
C VAL A 450 -19.29 20.14 -23.08
N THR A 451 -18.22 19.55 -22.62
CA THR A 451 -17.04 19.26 -23.43
C THR A 451 -17.29 17.98 -24.25
N ARG A 452 -17.06 18.04 -25.56
CA ARG A 452 -17.22 16.88 -26.44
C ARG A 452 -15.92 16.06 -26.47
N LEU A 453 -16.04 14.76 -26.53
CA LEU A 453 -14.88 13.85 -26.60
C LEU A 453 -13.96 14.17 -27.79
N ASN A 454 -14.53 14.53 -28.95
CA ASN A 454 -13.77 14.81 -30.18
C ASN A 454 -13.07 16.17 -30.19
N SER A 455 -13.52 17.16 -29.43
CA SER A 455 -12.89 18.50 -29.37
C SER A 455 -11.55 18.50 -28.60
N THR A 456 -11.31 17.50 -27.76
CA THR A 456 -10.05 17.36 -27.02
C THR A 456 -8.90 16.80 -27.88
N GLN A 457 -9.15 16.35 -29.11
CA GLN A 457 -8.16 15.76 -30.03
C GLN A 457 -7.59 16.75 -31.07
N GLU A 458 -8.26 17.89 -31.34
CA GLU A 458 -7.85 18.85 -32.35
C GLU A 458 -6.87 19.94 -31.87
N GLU A 459 -6.60 20.04 -30.58
CA GLU A 459 -5.67 21.04 -29.99
C GLU A 459 -4.22 20.50 -29.82
N LYS A 460 -3.74 19.73 -30.82
CA LYS A 460 -2.31 19.33 -30.85
C LYS A 460 -1.65 19.69 -32.16
#